data_7b8b78c85ab98d697bce278d25b1bf65
#
_entry.id   7b8b78c85ab98d697bce278d25b1bf65
#
_cell.length_a   1.000
_cell.length_b   1.000
_cell.length_c   1.000
_cell.angle_alpha   90.00
_cell.angle_beta   90.00
_cell.angle_gamma   90.00
#
_symmetry.space_group_name_H-M   'P 1'
#
loop_
_entity.id
_entity.type
_entity.pdbx_description
1 polymer ?
#
loop_
_entity_poly.entity_id
_entity_poly.type
_entity_poly.pdbx_seq_one_letter_code
_entity_poly.pdbx_strand_id
1 'polypeptide(L)'
;DCFALTSLKGAPEKVGEKFTCSRCRSLRTLEGTPKEVGITFDCSSCKSLTSLEGAPREVGGSFVCSYCDDLVSLSGSPEAVGKIFDCSHCKNLESLVGAPVSPEIVLNCSYCPKLTSFKDLPQRVSSFRCKGCSGVTRYIDIIIRNNSEY
;
A
#
# COMPACT_ATOMS: atom_id res chain seq x y z
N ASP A 1 17.30 -8.84 -0.46
CA ASP A 1 17.70 -8.02 -1.61
C ASP A 1 18.01 -8.91 -2.83
N CYS A 2 17.01 -9.25 -3.63
CA CYS A 2 17.18 -10.04 -4.86
C CYS A 2 16.95 -9.13 -6.07
N PHE A 3 17.96 -8.36 -6.48
CA PHE A 3 17.82 -7.36 -7.55
C PHE A 3 17.37 -7.93 -8.89
N ALA A 4 17.67 -9.20 -9.17
CA ALA A 4 17.33 -9.89 -10.42
C ALA A 4 16.01 -10.69 -10.34
N LEU A 5 15.35 -10.72 -9.19
CA LEU A 5 14.11 -11.48 -9.01
C LEU A 5 12.98 -10.86 -9.82
N THR A 6 12.39 -11.64 -10.72
CA THR A 6 11.30 -11.19 -11.61
C THR A 6 9.96 -11.89 -11.31
N SER A 7 9.95 -12.95 -10.50
CA SER A 7 8.76 -13.75 -10.20
C SER A 7 8.83 -14.31 -8.78
N LEU A 8 7.67 -14.43 -8.15
CA LEU A 8 7.48 -15.03 -6.82
C LEU A 8 6.79 -16.41 -6.90
N LYS A 9 6.68 -16.97 -8.12
CA LYS A 9 6.11 -18.31 -8.33
C LYS A 9 6.90 -19.35 -7.53
N GLY A 10 6.17 -20.20 -6.81
CA GLY A 10 6.75 -21.22 -5.93
C GLY A 10 6.83 -20.81 -4.45
N ALA A 11 6.41 -19.59 -4.12
CA ALA A 11 6.20 -19.23 -2.71
C ALA A 11 5.08 -20.10 -2.09
N PRO A 12 5.12 -20.36 -0.76
CA PRO A 12 4.07 -21.12 -0.08
C PRO A 12 2.73 -20.38 -0.14
N GLU A 13 1.60 -21.11 -0.15
CA GLU A 13 0.27 -20.49 -0.19
C GLU A 13 -0.06 -19.66 1.07
N LYS A 14 0.48 -20.05 2.22
CA LYS A 14 0.27 -19.36 3.51
C LYS A 14 1.59 -19.18 4.25
N VAL A 15 1.76 -18.02 4.85
CA VAL A 15 2.89 -17.67 5.72
C VAL A 15 2.35 -17.13 7.04
N GLY A 16 2.65 -17.80 8.15
CA GLY A 16 2.13 -17.43 9.48
C GLY A 16 2.70 -16.11 10.02
N GLU A 17 3.90 -15.75 9.64
CA GLU A 17 4.57 -14.58 10.17
C GLU A 17 4.82 -13.50 9.10
N LYS A 18 6.06 -13.36 8.66
CA LYS A 18 6.48 -12.33 7.71
C LYS A 18 6.89 -12.94 6.38
N PHE A 19 6.37 -12.35 5.29
CA PHE A 19 6.87 -12.58 3.93
C PHE A 19 7.48 -11.28 3.40
N THR A 20 8.73 -11.35 2.90
CA THR A 20 9.40 -10.18 2.34
C THR A 20 10.01 -10.47 0.97
N CYS A 21 9.68 -9.62 0.02
CA CYS A 21 10.33 -9.50 -1.29
C CYS A 21 10.86 -8.06 -1.49
N SER A 22 11.17 -7.36 -0.40
CA SER A 22 11.65 -5.98 -0.46
C SER A 22 12.93 -5.84 -1.29
N ARG A 23 13.09 -4.68 -1.94
CA ARG A 23 14.23 -4.32 -2.80
C ARG A 23 14.45 -5.22 -4.01
N CYS A 24 13.45 -6.00 -4.42
CA CYS A 24 13.48 -6.75 -5.67
C CYS A 24 13.18 -5.80 -6.84
N ARG A 25 14.20 -5.09 -7.31
CA ARG A 25 14.05 -3.96 -8.26
C ARG A 25 13.52 -4.37 -9.63
N SER A 26 13.69 -5.63 -10.03
CA SER A 26 13.19 -6.18 -11.31
C SER A 26 11.79 -6.79 -11.21
N LEU A 27 11.20 -6.85 -9.99
CA LEU A 27 9.87 -7.41 -9.77
C LEU A 27 8.81 -6.43 -10.28
N ARG A 28 8.00 -6.88 -11.24
CA ARG A 28 6.97 -6.06 -11.89
C ARG A 28 5.56 -6.37 -11.41
N THR A 29 5.32 -7.56 -10.90
CA THR A 29 4.03 -8.02 -10.37
C THR A 29 4.23 -8.78 -9.07
N LEU A 30 3.18 -8.93 -8.28
CA LEU A 30 3.18 -9.74 -7.06
C LEU A 30 2.59 -11.13 -7.32
N GLU A 31 2.45 -11.56 -8.58
CA GLU A 31 1.97 -12.91 -8.89
C GLU A 31 2.86 -13.98 -8.27
N GLY A 32 2.21 -14.94 -7.63
CA GLY A 32 2.88 -16.04 -6.94
C GLY A 32 3.23 -15.75 -5.48
N THR A 33 2.76 -14.62 -4.91
CA THR A 33 2.86 -14.41 -3.46
C THR A 33 1.95 -15.37 -2.70
N PRO A 34 2.20 -15.58 -1.38
CA PRO A 34 1.25 -16.25 -0.51
C PRO A 34 -0.14 -15.60 -0.57
N LYS A 35 -1.20 -16.38 -0.49
CA LYS A 35 -2.58 -15.86 -0.41
C LYS A 35 -2.87 -15.21 0.93
N GLU A 36 -2.24 -15.72 1.99
CA GLU A 36 -2.42 -15.23 3.36
C GLU A 36 -1.06 -15.05 4.03
N VAL A 37 -0.88 -13.91 4.72
CA VAL A 37 0.31 -13.58 5.51
C VAL A 37 -0.13 -13.12 6.90
N GLY A 38 0.31 -13.83 7.94
CA GLY A 38 -0.19 -13.61 9.30
C GLY A 38 0.22 -12.29 9.93
N ILE A 39 1.45 -11.81 9.70
CA ILE A 39 1.93 -10.59 10.36
C ILE A 39 2.28 -9.51 9.36
N THR A 40 3.30 -9.68 8.53
CA THR A 40 3.76 -8.60 7.64
C THR A 40 4.06 -9.11 6.25
N PHE A 41 3.48 -8.45 5.25
CA PHE A 41 3.89 -8.55 3.86
C PHE A 41 4.68 -7.28 3.48
N ASP A 42 5.92 -7.46 3.00
CA ASP A 42 6.82 -6.36 2.69
C ASP A 42 7.38 -6.50 1.27
N CYS A 43 6.90 -5.66 0.35
CA CYS A 43 7.40 -5.48 -1.01
C CYS A 43 8.00 -4.08 -1.21
N SER A 44 8.45 -3.42 -0.15
CA SER A 44 9.03 -2.09 -0.22
C SER A 44 10.24 -2.01 -1.16
N SER A 45 10.42 -0.87 -1.81
CA SER A 45 11.53 -0.62 -2.74
C SER A 45 11.58 -1.55 -3.98
N CYS A 46 10.47 -2.18 -4.33
CA CYS A 46 10.28 -2.87 -5.62
C CYS A 46 10.00 -1.81 -6.70
N LYS A 47 11.06 -1.20 -7.22
CA LYS A 47 10.96 0.03 -8.03
C LYS A 47 10.22 -0.14 -9.35
N SER A 48 10.25 -1.33 -9.94
CA SER A 48 9.55 -1.64 -11.19
C SER A 48 8.11 -2.16 -11.00
N LEU A 49 7.61 -2.18 -9.77
CA LEU A 49 6.24 -2.62 -9.48
C LEU A 49 5.26 -1.53 -9.89
N THR A 50 4.39 -1.82 -10.86
CA THR A 50 3.45 -0.84 -11.44
C THR A 50 2.04 -0.93 -10.86
N SER A 51 1.68 -2.09 -10.26
CA SER A 51 0.41 -2.35 -9.57
C SER A 51 0.63 -3.34 -8.44
N LEU A 52 -0.38 -3.55 -7.60
CA LEU A 52 -0.34 -4.55 -6.52
C LEU A 52 -1.03 -5.86 -6.92
N GLU A 53 -1.29 -6.07 -8.24
CA GLU A 53 -1.88 -7.30 -8.74
C GLU A 53 -1.06 -8.53 -8.32
N GLY A 54 -1.76 -9.54 -7.80
CA GLY A 54 -1.13 -10.73 -7.24
C GLY A 54 -0.71 -10.59 -5.77
N ALA A 55 -1.00 -9.46 -5.10
CA ALA A 55 -0.77 -9.34 -3.66
C ALA A 55 -1.55 -10.40 -2.86
N PRO A 56 -1.12 -10.71 -1.62
CA PRO A 56 -1.90 -11.55 -0.71
C PRO A 56 -3.34 -11.05 -0.57
N ARG A 57 -4.28 -11.97 -0.49
CA ARG A 57 -5.67 -11.61 -0.22
C ARG A 57 -5.83 -11.03 1.18
N GLU A 58 -5.12 -11.60 2.15
CA GLU A 58 -5.23 -11.22 3.56
C GLU A 58 -3.84 -11.06 4.18
N VAL A 59 -3.66 -9.95 4.93
CA VAL A 59 -2.47 -9.67 5.73
C VAL A 59 -2.92 -9.29 7.15
N GLY A 60 -2.65 -10.17 8.12
CA GLY A 60 -3.13 -9.99 9.49
C GLY A 60 -2.55 -8.79 10.24
N GLY A 61 -1.42 -8.28 9.81
CA GLY A 61 -0.78 -7.08 10.36
C GLY A 61 -0.55 -6.00 9.31
N SER A 62 0.70 -5.81 8.86
CA SER A 62 1.07 -4.68 7.99
C SER A 62 1.37 -5.11 6.57
N PHE A 63 0.81 -4.37 5.59
CA PHE A 63 1.19 -4.44 4.19
C PHE A 63 2.06 -3.23 3.84
N VAL A 64 3.29 -3.47 3.36
CA VAL A 64 4.26 -2.41 3.09
C VAL A 64 4.68 -2.46 1.62
N CYS A 65 4.32 -1.42 0.86
CA CYS A 65 4.72 -1.19 -0.52
C CYS A 65 5.37 0.20 -0.70
N SER A 66 6.01 0.71 0.35
CA SER A 66 6.69 2.00 0.31
C SER A 66 7.89 2.01 -0.65
N TYR A 67 8.22 3.18 -1.20
CA TYR A 67 9.32 3.35 -2.16
C TYR A 67 9.20 2.54 -3.46
N CYS A 68 8.00 2.14 -3.85
CA CYS A 68 7.72 1.54 -5.15
C CYS A 68 7.54 2.68 -6.17
N ASP A 69 8.66 3.10 -6.80
CA ASP A 69 8.70 4.34 -7.59
C ASP A 69 7.75 4.30 -8.81
N ASP A 70 7.55 3.14 -9.45
CA ASP A 70 6.70 3.00 -10.65
C ASP A 70 5.22 2.69 -10.31
N LEU A 71 4.86 2.57 -9.03
CA LEU A 71 3.47 2.32 -8.62
C LEU A 71 2.61 3.54 -8.88
N VAL A 72 1.55 3.40 -9.70
CA VAL A 72 0.67 4.51 -10.10
C VAL A 72 -0.69 4.49 -9.39
N SER A 73 -1.14 3.33 -8.95
CA SER A 73 -2.40 3.14 -8.20
C SER A 73 -2.26 1.98 -7.22
N LEU A 74 -3.25 1.80 -6.35
CA LEU A 74 -3.27 0.70 -5.38
C LEU A 74 -4.14 -0.48 -5.84
N SER A 75 -4.44 -0.56 -7.14
CA SER A 75 -5.20 -1.68 -7.71
C SER A 75 -4.51 -3.01 -7.43
N GLY A 76 -5.27 -4.02 -7.03
CA GLY A 76 -4.75 -5.31 -6.61
C GLY A 76 -4.31 -5.38 -5.15
N SER A 77 -4.57 -4.35 -4.34
CA SER A 77 -4.33 -4.40 -2.89
C SER A 77 -5.03 -5.57 -2.21
N PRO A 78 -4.54 -6.03 -1.04
CA PRO A 78 -5.24 -7.00 -0.22
C PRO A 78 -6.68 -6.60 0.11
N GLU A 79 -7.58 -7.58 0.18
CA GLU A 79 -8.96 -7.37 0.64
C GLU A 79 -8.99 -7.01 2.14
N ALA A 80 -8.07 -7.58 2.93
CA ALA A 80 -7.96 -7.33 4.36
C ALA A 80 -6.52 -7.06 4.79
N VAL A 81 -6.35 -5.98 5.56
CA VAL A 81 -5.09 -5.60 6.22
C VAL A 81 -5.41 -5.23 7.66
N GLY A 82 -4.71 -5.85 8.63
CA GLY A 82 -5.08 -5.75 10.03
C GLY A 82 -4.56 -4.52 10.78
N LYS A 83 -3.49 -3.85 10.32
CA LYS A 83 -2.88 -2.74 11.07
C LYS A 83 -2.47 -1.56 10.21
N ILE A 84 -1.49 -1.71 9.34
CA ILE A 84 -0.92 -0.61 8.55
C ILE A 84 -0.91 -1.00 7.08
N PHE A 85 -1.39 -0.09 6.24
CA PHE A 85 -1.15 -0.11 4.81
C PHE A 85 -0.22 1.07 4.49
N ASP A 86 1.04 0.76 4.13
CA ASP A 86 2.07 1.77 3.89
C ASP A 86 2.47 1.80 2.41
N CYS A 87 2.01 2.82 1.70
CA CYS A 87 2.39 3.15 0.33
C CYS A 87 3.15 4.48 0.25
N SER A 88 3.85 4.88 1.33
CA SER A 88 4.60 6.12 1.37
C SER A 88 5.78 6.15 0.40
N HIS A 89 6.22 7.34 0.02
CA HIS A 89 7.37 7.56 -0.88
C HIS A 89 7.24 6.93 -2.28
N CYS A 90 6.02 6.61 -2.73
CA CYS A 90 5.74 6.16 -4.09
C CYS A 90 5.66 7.37 -5.02
N LYS A 91 6.73 7.63 -5.78
CA LYS A 91 6.89 8.88 -6.55
C LYS A 91 5.86 9.08 -7.64
N ASN A 92 5.36 7.99 -8.23
CA ASN A 92 4.41 8.03 -9.33
C ASN A 92 2.98 7.68 -8.89
N LEU A 93 2.71 7.51 -7.59
CA LEU A 93 1.36 7.24 -7.11
C LEU A 93 0.46 8.46 -7.33
N GLU A 94 -0.55 8.29 -8.19
CA GLU A 94 -1.49 9.34 -8.60
C GLU A 94 -2.87 9.19 -7.96
N SER A 95 -3.24 7.97 -7.54
CA SER A 95 -4.57 7.64 -7.05
C SER A 95 -4.51 6.63 -5.90
N LEU A 96 -5.47 6.73 -4.98
CA LEU A 96 -5.72 5.76 -3.91
C LEU A 96 -6.76 4.69 -4.32
N VAL A 97 -7.15 4.64 -5.59
CA VAL A 97 -8.04 3.57 -6.10
C VAL A 97 -7.45 2.21 -5.78
N GLY A 98 -8.27 1.35 -5.17
CA GLY A 98 -7.87 0.03 -4.71
C GLY A 98 -7.31 0.00 -3.28
N ALA A 99 -7.19 1.13 -2.58
CA ALA A 99 -6.79 1.12 -1.18
C ALA A 99 -7.74 0.25 -0.33
N PRO A 100 -7.22 -0.56 0.61
CA PRO A 100 -8.06 -1.40 1.44
C PRO A 100 -8.94 -0.57 2.37
N VAL A 101 -10.16 -1.06 2.60
CA VAL A 101 -11.16 -0.40 3.46
C VAL A 101 -11.27 -1.18 4.76
N SER A 102 -10.76 -0.62 5.85
CA SER A 102 -10.90 -1.22 7.18
C SER A 102 -10.89 -0.14 8.26
N PRO A 103 -11.81 -0.17 9.23
CA PRO A 103 -11.86 0.84 10.30
C PRO A 103 -10.64 0.81 11.23
N GLU A 104 -9.84 -0.23 11.17
CA GLU A 104 -8.70 -0.42 12.07
C GLU A 104 -7.36 -0.08 11.44
N ILE A 105 -7.28 0.13 10.12
CA ILE A 105 -5.99 0.38 9.46
C ILE A 105 -5.54 1.84 9.59
N VAL A 106 -4.23 2.01 9.68
CA VAL A 106 -3.53 3.25 9.40
C VAL A 106 -3.13 3.23 7.92
N LEU A 107 -3.68 4.12 7.11
CA LEU A 107 -3.29 4.31 5.72
C LEU A 107 -2.20 5.39 5.65
N ASN A 108 -0.99 5.03 5.23
CA ASN A 108 0.13 5.95 5.08
C ASN A 108 0.48 6.11 3.60
N CYS A 109 0.21 7.28 3.04
CA CYS A 109 0.62 7.68 1.68
C CYS A 109 1.53 8.92 1.70
N SER A 110 2.25 9.16 2.78
CA SER A 110 3.13 10.32 2.91
C SER A 110 4.22 10.35 1.83
N TYR A 111 4.60 11.54 1.41
CA TYR A 111 5.66 11.77 0.42
C TYR A 111 5.39 11.13 -0.96
N CYS A 112 4.13 11.15 -1.40
CA CYS A 112 3.70 10.79 -2.75
C CYS A 112 3.41 12.08 -3.54
N PRO A 113 4.40 12.66 -4.26
CA PRO A 113 4.28 14.00 -4.83
C PRO A 113 3.24 14.11 -5.96
N LYS A 114 2.96 13.03 -6.67
CA LYS A 114 1.92 13.01 -7.71
C LYS A 114 0.51 12.75 -7.19
N LEU A 115 0.36 12.39 -5.91
CA LEU A 115 -0.95 12.21 -5.30
C LEU A 115 -1.55 13.59 -4.99
N THR A 116 -2.40 14.06 -5.89
CA THR A 116 -3.01 15.39 -5.84
C THR A 116 -4.49 15.37 -5.47
N SER A 117 -5.11 14.19 -5.43
CA SER A 117 -6.52 14.00 -5.12
C SER A 117 -6.71 12.88 -4.11
N PHE A 118 -7.61 13.09 -3.17
CA PHE A 118 -8.03 12.11 -2.16
C PHE A 118 -9.49 11.70 -2.32
N LYS A 119 -10.08 11.90 -3.52
CA LYS A 119 -11.47 11.52 -3.80
C LYS A 119 -11.74 10.03 -3.59
N ASP A 120 -10.69 9.20 -3.78
CA ASP A 120 -10.75 7.75 -3.63
C ASP A 120 -10.24 7.29 -2.26
N LEU A 121 -10.14 8.20 -1.28
CA LEU A 121 -9.77 7.87 0.09
C LEU A 121 -10.84 6.96 0.70
N PRO A 122 -10.47 5.80 1.25
CA PRO A 122 -11.40 4.95 1.95
C PRO A 122 -12.09 5.69 3.11
N GLN A 123 -13.42 5.64 3.16
CA GLN A 123 -14.20 6.34 4.20
C GLN A 123 -14.02 5.75 5.61
N ARG A 124 -13.47 4.54 5.71
CA ARG A 124 -13.26 3.82 6.96
C ARG A 124 -11.80 3.41 7.10
N VAL A 125 -11.02 4.28 7.73
CA VAL A 125 -9.65 4.01 8.18
C VAL A 125 -9.49 4.62 9.57
N SER A 126 -8.67 4.01 10.43
CA SER A 126 -8.45 4.54 11.78
C SER A 126 -7.63 5.83 11.77
N SER A 127 -6.73 5.95 10.81
CA SER A 127 -5.88 7.13 10.65
C SER A 127 -5.37 7.22 9.21
N PHE A 128 -5.22 8.46 8.73
CA PHE A 128 -4.68 8.76 7.42
C PHE A 128 -3.45 9.66 7.55
N ARG A 129 -2.36 9.25 6.90
CA ARG A 129 -1.10 10.01 6.87
C ARG A 129 -0.75 10.36 5.43
N CYS A 130 -0.61 11.66 5.15
CA CYS A 130 -0.37 12.18 3.80
C CYS A 130 0.61 13.38 3.79
N LYS A 131 1.55 13.42 4.72
CA LYS A 131 2.58 14.46 4.77
C LYS A 131 3.37 14.50 3.45
N GLY A 132 3.57 15.70 2.88
CA GLY A 132 4.39 15.87 1.67
C GLY A 132 3.71 15.39 0.37
N CYS A 133 2.39 15.22 0.34
CA CYS A 133 1.61 15.05 -0.87
C CYS A 133 1.14 16.42 -1.39
N SER A 134 1.16 16.63 -2.71
CA SER A 134 0.88 17.96 -3.30
C SER A 134 -0.59 18.41 -3.17
N GLY A 135 -1.53 17.48 -2.96
CA GLY A 135 -2.97 17.77 -2.84
C GLY A 135 -3.47 18.11 -1.44
N VAL A 136 -2.60 18.09 -0.43
CA VAL A 136 -2.99 18.05 1.00
C VAL A 136 -3.60 19.34 1.53
N THR A 137 -3.25 20.50 0.98
CA THR A 137 -3.64 21.80 1.56
C THR A 137 -5.14 22.08 1.59
N ARG A 138 -5.93 21.43 0.73
CA ARG A 138 -7.39 21.61 0.66
C ARG A 138 -8.20 20.56 1.43
N TYR A 139 -7.65 19.39 1.69
CA TYR A 139 -8.44 18.24 2.20
C TYR A 139 -8.36 18.05 3.70
N ILE A 140 -7.25 18.46 4.33
CA ILE A 140 -7.13 18.46 5.80
C ILE A 140 -8.18 19.38 6.43
N ASP A 141 -8.47 20.52 5.79
CA ASP A 141 -9.52 21.44 6.25
C ASP A 141 -10.93 20.83 6.20
N ILE A 142 -11.20 19.89 5.29
CA ILE A 142 -12.51 19.24 5.16
C ILE A 142 -12.68 18.12 6.20
N ILE A 143 -11.65 17.32 6.44
CA ILE A 143 -11.71 16.23 7.43
C ILE A 143 -11.77 16.80 8.85
N ILE A 144 -11.03 17.86 9.15
CA ILE A 144 -11.08 18.54 10.46
C ILE A 144 -12.46 19.17 10.68
N ARG A 145 -13.10 19.75 9.67
CA ARG A 145 -14.46 20.33 9.79
C ARG A 145 -15.52 19.27 10.03
N ASN A 146 -15.43 18.11 9.37
CA ASN A 146 -16.42 17.03 9.54
C ASN A 146 -16.27 16.26 10.86
N ASN A 147 -15.10 16.31 11.51
CA ASN A 147 -14.87 15.69 12.84
C ASN A 147 -15.12 16.65 14.02
N SER A 148 -15.43 17.93 13.77
CA SER A 148 -15.75 18.90 14.82
C SER A 148 -17.25 19.13 15.03
N GLU A 149 -18.11 18.35 14.39
CA GLU A 149 -19.58 18.41 14.56
C GLU A 149 -20.16 17.21 15.34
N TYR A 150 -19.33 16.52 16.17
CA TYR A 150 -19.83 15.52 17.14
C TYR A 150 -19.29 15.77 18.52
#